data_f8afadcd342b846fd2e3fa24fb1d4198
#
_entry.id   f8afadcd342b846fd2e3fa24fb1d4198
#
_cell.length_a   1.000
_cell.length_b   1.000
_cell.length_c   1.000
_cell.angle_alpha   90.00
_cell.angle_beta   90.00
_cell.angle_gamma   90.00
#
_symmetry.space_group_name_H-M   'P 1'
#
loop_
_entity.id
_entity.type
_entity.pdbx_description
1 polymer ?
#
loop_
_entity_poly.entity_id
_entity_poly.type
_entity_poly.pdbx_seq_one_letter_code
_entity_poly.pdbx_strand_id
1 'polypeptide(L)'
;MRPQLLKVSKGPDRSFSVRRDLVPHVNNRWHYHSEVELIHFKKGEGTQFIGDSIKRFKPGDVVLVGPDLPHYWRFDEAYFEENASAKSDVRVAHFSEAFWGSSFLDLPENKTIKTVLGKAKRGIQVSGHAKLKVAELLEQLLRADGIQRIILLMEALSVIGCSTQLISLSSIGFQPAKVVESDRINSIYEYSIKNFKRKIHLEEIAEVANISPNSFCRYFKSRTRKTYSRFLIELRVGHACKLLIENTHCFKRLCYESGFNNFTSFHKYFKMITGKSPLAYQKEFTSGN
;
A
#
# COMPACT_ATOMS: atom_id res chain seq x y z
N MET A 1 0.86 -11.30 -13.60
CA MET A 1 2.00 -11.74 -12.73
C MET A 1 1.45 -12.26 -11.43
N ARG A 2 1.96 -13.43 -10.98
CA ARG A 2 1.71 -13.93 -9.61
C ARG A 2 2.25 -12.93 -8.61
N PRO A 3 1.62 -12.73 -7.41
CA PRO A 3 2.39 -12.17 -6.32
C PRO A 3 3.63 -13.06 -6.20
N GLN A 4 4.76 -12.51 -6.57
CA GLN A 4 6.00 -13.28 -6.55
C GLN A 4 6.41 -13.41 -5.10
N LEU A 5 6.75 -14.62 -4.69
CA LEU A 5 7.44 -14.81 -3.42
C LEU A 5 8.78 -14.07 -3.55
N LEU A 6 8.88 -12.93 -2.88
CA LEU A 6 10.12 -12.17 -2.82
C LEU A 6 11.01 -12.79 -1.74
N LYS A 7 12.15 -13.33 -2.11
CA LYS A 7 13.18 -13.72 -1.13
C LYS A 7 13.86 -12.45 -0.62
N VAL A 8 13.62 -12.12 0.64
CA VAL A 8 14.31 -11.03 1.31
C VAL A 8 15.70 -11.51 1.75
N SER A 9 16.75 -10.92 1.18
CA SER A 9 18.12 -11.20 1.62
C SER A 9 18.43 -10.45 2.90
N LYS A 10 18.93 -11.16 3.92
CA LYS A 10 19.31 -10.58 5.23
C LYS A 10 20.82 -10.34 5.36
N GLY A 11 21.61 -10.95 4.49
CA GLY A 11 23.06 -11.09 4.70
C GLY A 11 23.39 -12.17 5.75
N PRO A 12 24.61 -12.74 5.72
CA PRO A 12 24.98 -13.87 6.59
C PRO A 12 24.99 -13.51 8.09
N ASP A 13 25.33 -12.27 8.44
CA ASP A 13 25.59 -11.83 9.81
C ASP A 13 24.46 -11.00 10.42
N ARG A 14 23.24 -11.04 9.82
CA ARG A 14 22.12 -10.21 10.26
C ARG A 14 20.84 -11.01 10.42
N SER A 15 20.16 -10.82 11.56
CA SER A 15 18.88 -11.45 11.84
C SER A 15 17.72 -10.85 11.03
N PHE A 16 17.86 -9.60 10.57
CA PHE A 16 16.88 -8.90 9.73
C PHE A 16 17.54 -7.88 8.80
N SER A 17 16.86 -7.53 7.71
CA SER A 17 17.33 -6.59 6.69
C SER A 17 16.84 -5.19 6.99
N VAL A 18 17.71 -4.20 6.83
CA VAL A 18 17.33 -2.78 6.74
C VAL A 18 18.09 -2.17 5.59
N ARG A 19 17.38 -1.46 4.70
CA ARG A 19 17.98 -0.83 3.55
C ARG A 19 17.35 0.53 3.24
N ARG A 20 18.11 1.33 2.53
CA ARG A 20 17.63 2.55 1.86
C ARG A 20 17.64 2.31 0.36
N ASP A 21 16.51 2.48 -0.27
CA ASP A 21 16.37 2.40 -1.72
C ASP A 21 16.29 3.83 -2.28
N LEU A 22 17.36 4.25 -2.98
CA LEU A 22 17.44 5.52 -3.69
C LEU A 22 17.45 5.24 -5.19
N VAL A 23 16.29 4.93 -5.72
CA VAL A 23 16.08 4.47 -7.10
C VAL A 23 14.87 5.19 -7.70
N PRO A 24 14.68 5.20 -9.03
CA PRO A 24 13.50 5.83 -9.61
C PRO A 24 12.21 5.35 -8.95
N HIS A 25 12.07 4.05 -8.74
CA HIS A 25 10.92 3.43 -8.07
C HIS A 25 11.32 2.11 -7.40
N VAL A 26 10.63 1.77 -6.30
CA VAL A 26 10.86 0.53 -5.54
C VAL A 26 9.79 -0.50 -5.88
N ASN A 27 10.21 -1.78 -6.01
CA ASN A 27 9.31 -2.94 -6.11
C ASN A 27 8.03 -2.73 -6.93
N ASN A 28 8.20 -2.64 -8.24
CA ASN A 28 7.10 -2.36 -9.18
C ASN A 28 6.26 -3.62 -9.53
N ARG A 29 6.13 -4.58 -8.60
CA ARG A 29 5.39 -5.82 -8.83
C ARG A 29 4.58 -6.23 -7.61
N TRP A 30 3.42 -6.82 -7.86
CA TRP A 30 2.60 -7.46 -6.84
C TRP A 30 3.35 -8.65 -6.25
N HIS A 31 3.64 -8.60 -4.95
CA HIS A 31 4.45 -9.61 -4.28
C HIS A 31 3.97 -9.86 -2.85
N TYR A 32 4.49 -10.91 -2.23
CA TYR A 32 4.38 -11.21 -0.81
C TYR A 32 5.68 -11.85 -0.35
N HIS A 33 5.93 -11.83 0.93
CA HIS A 33 7.06 -12.47 1.60
C HIS A 33 6.68 -12.88 3.02
N SER A 34 7.45 -13.79 3.61
CA SER A 34 7.22 -14.31 4.96
C SER A 34 7.62 -13.34 6.07
N GLU A 35 8.32 -12.27 5.73
CA GLU A 35 8.76 -11.25 6.67
C GLU A 35 7.66 -10.20 6.88
N VAL A 36 7.73 -9.54 8.03
CA VAL A 36 7.08 -8.26 8.27
C VAL A 36 7.88 -7.17 7.56
N GLU A 37 7.21 -6.27 6.85
CA GLU A 37 7.83 -5.10 6.21
C GLU A 37 7.40 -3.83 6.93
N LEU A 38 8.37 -3.05 7.41
CA LEU A 38 8.16 -1.69 7.86
C LEU A 38 8.80 -0.74 6.85
N ILE A 39 7.98 0.05 6.17
CA ILE A 39 8.40 0.93 5.08
C ILE A 39 8.08 2.39 5.40
N HIS A 40 9.03 3.29 5.12
CA HIS A 40 8.89 4.74 5.18
C HIS A 40 9.25 5.35 3.82
N PHE A 41 8.31 6.07 3.24
CA PHE A 41 8.50 6.84 2.01
C PHE A 41 8.97 8.26 2.35
N LYS A 42 10.29 8.49 2.43
CA LYS A 42 10.83 9.84 2.63
C LYS A 42 10.59 10.71 1.40
N LYS A 43 10.75 10.10 0.20
CA LYS A 43 10.37 10.69 -1.09
C LYS A 43 9.71 9.62 -1.94
N GLY A 44 8.75 10.02 -2.71
CA GLY A 44 8.01 9.13 -3.58
C GLY A 44 6.54 9.10 -3.26
N GLU A 45 5.74 9.06 -4.30
CA GLU A 45 4.28 9.00 -4.22
C GLU A 45 3.72 8.09 -5.30
N GLY A 46 2.52 7.60 -5.05
CA GLY A 46 1.90 6.64 -5.94
C GLY A 46 0.64 6.02 -5.34
N THR A 47 0.29 4.85 -5.83
CA THR A 47 -0.83 4.06 -5.35
C THR A 47 -0.32 2.81 -4.66
N GLN A 48 -0.71 2.60 -3.41
CA GLN A 48 -0.45 1.37 -2.67
C GLN A 48 -1.62 0.40 -2.81
N PHE A 49 -1.27 -0.84 -3.03
CA PHE A 49 -2.16 -1.98 -3.04
C PHE A 49 -1.74 -2.91 -1.90
N ILE A 50 -2.57 -3.09 -0.90
CA ILE A 50 -2.27 -3.93 0.27
C ILE A 50 -3.49 -4.80 0.54
N GLY A 51 -3.37 -6.10 0.27
CA GLY A 51 -4.51 -7.00 0.29
C GLY A 51 -5.61 -6.50 -0.66
N ASP A 52 -6.78 -6.21 -0.13
CA ASP A 52 -7.92 -5.66 -0.86
C ASP A 52 -8.03 -4.12 -0.79
N SER A 53 -7.03 -3.45 -0.18
CA SER A 53 -7.01 -1.98 -0.07
C SER A 53 -6.27 -1.34 -1.22
N ILE A 54 -6.83 -0.21 -1.69
CA ILE A 54 -6.18 0.66 -2.66
C ILE A 54 -6.24 2.08 -2.12
N LYS A 55 -5.07 2.66 -1.89
CA LYS A 55 -4.93 4.03 -1.39
C LYS A 55 -3.75 4.72 -2.03
N ARG A 56 -3.73 6.04 -1.97
CA ARG A 56 -2.53 6.82 -2.29
C ARG A 56 -1.52 6.71 -1.15
N PHE A 57 -0.24 6.63 -1.50
CA PHE A 57 0.86 6.92 -0.58
C PHE A 57 1.59 8.19 -1.04
N LYS A 58 2.21 8.87 -0.10
CA LYS A 58 2.87 10.16 -0.31
C LYS A 58 4.13 10.27 0.56
N PRO A 59 5.01 11.25 0.29
CA PRO A 59 6.15 11.51 1.14
C PRO A 59 5.78 11.62 2.62
N GLY A 60 6.58 11.00 3.46
CA GLY A 60 6.38 10.92 4.91
C GLY A 60 5.51 9.74 5.36
N ASP A 61 4.85 9.01 4.48
CA ASP A 61 4.03 7.87 4.89
C ASP A 61 4.88 6.71 5.44
N VAL A 62 4.34 6.09 6.50
CA VAL A 62 4.89 4.89 7.13
C VAL A 62 3.84 3.80 7.14
N VAL A 63 4.20 2.63 6.66
CA VAL A 63 3.31 1.47 6.58
C VAL A 63 4.00 0.24 7.17
N LEU A 64 3.23 -0.55 7.92
CA LEU A 64 3.65 -1.86 8.43
C LEU A 64 2.79 -2.94 7.75
N VAL A 65 3.44 -3.84 7.03
CA VAL A 65 2.82 -4.96 6.31
C VAL A 65 3.22 -6.26 6.99
N GLY A 66 2.26 -7.07 7.38
CA GLY A 66 2.52 -8.36 8.01
C GLY A 66 2.94 -9.45 7.01
N PRO A 67 3.38 -10.62 7.53
CA PRO A 67 3.81 -11.73 6.69
C PRO A 67 2.68 -12.20 5.77
N ASP A 68 3.08 -12.65 4.59
CA ASP A 68 2.24 -13.25 3.56
C ASP A 68 1.10 -12.35 3.03
N LEU A 69 1.02 -11.09 3.45
CA LEU A 69 0.04 -10.14 2.94
C LEU A 69 0.49 -9.61 1.57
N PRO A 70 -0.20 -9.93 0.48
CA PRO A 70 0.15 -9.42 -0.84
C PRO A 70 0.09 -7.90 -0.88
N HIS A 71 1.13 -7.29 -1.42
CA HIS A 71 1.22 -5.84 -1.52
C HIS A 71 2.03 -5.38 -2.74
N TYR A 72 1.86 -4.09 -3.08
CA TYR A 72 2.46 -3.48 -4.26
C TYR A 72 2.46 -1.96 -4.13
N TRP A 73 3.59 -1.35 -4.44
CA TRP A 73 3.79 0.10 -4.45
C TRP A 73 3.95 0.57 -5.88
N ARG A 74 2.87 1.07 -6.49
CA ARG A 74 2.95 1.65 -7.82
C ARG A 74 3.24 3.14 -7.69
N PHE A 75 4.44 3.52 -8.03
CA PHE A 75 4.83 4.93 -8.16
C PHE A 75 4.10 5.59 -9.34
N ASP A 76 3.99 6.90 -9.31
CA ASP A 76 3.38 7.66 -10.39
C ASP A 76 4.26 7.66 -11.65
N GLU A 77 3.67 7.99 -12.80
CA GLU A 77 4.34 7.88 -14.11
C GLU A 77 5.64 8.70 -14.19
N ALA A 78 5.71 9.84 -13.53
CA ALA A 78 6.90 10.67 -13.46
C ALA A 78 8.17 9.96 -12.93
N TYR A 79 8.01 8.85 -12.20
CA TYR A 79 9.12 8.04 -11.71
C TYR A 79 9.60 6.98 -12.72
N PHE A 80 8.97 6.85 -13.87
CA PHE A 80 9.28 5.86 -14.91
C PHE A 80 9.82 6.48 -16.19
N GLU A 81 9.86 7.79 -16.30
CA GLU A 81 10.42 8.50 -17.46
C GLU A 81 11.95 8.28 -17.52
N GLU A 82 12.51 8.06 -18.71
CA GLU A 82 13.93 7.77 -18.90
C GLU A 82 14.86 8.87 -18.35
N ASN A 83 14.40 10.13 -18.35
CA ASN A 83 15.10 11.28 -17.78
C ASN A 83 14.47 11.77 -16.47
N ALA A 84 13.82 10.91 -15.71
CA ALA A 84 13.15 11.29 -14.48
C ALA A 84 14.13 11.96 -13.50
N SER A 85 13.94 13.24 -13.25
CA SER A 85 14.58 13.96 -12.14
C SER A 85 14.03 13.47 -10.78
N ALA A 86 12.84 12.88 -10.78
CA ALA A 86 12.19 12.33 -9.61
C ALA A 86 12.82 10.98 -9.24
N LYS A 87 13.45 10.92 -8.06
CA LYS A 87 13.95 9.67 -7.46
C LYS A 87 13.22 9.42 -6.17
N SER A 88 12.79 8.17 -5.99
CA SER A 88 12.25 7.73 -4.71
C SER A 88 13.38 7.60 -3.68
N ASP A 89 13.05 7.84 -2.43
CA ASP A 89 13.94 7.67 -1.28
C ASP A 89 13.17 6.95 -0.18
N VAL A 90 13.36 5.64 -0.07
CA VAL A 90 12.54 4.75 0.77
C VAL A 90 13.42 4.01 1.76
N ARG A 91 12.93 3.86 2.99
CA ARG A 91 13.56 3.04 4.03
C ARG A 91 12.69 1.82 4.25
N VAL A 92 13.32 0.67 4.27
CA VAL A 92 12.61 -0.60 4.43
C VAL A 92 13.33 -1.48 5.42
N ALA A 93 12.62 -1.93 6.44
CA ALA A 93 13.06 -2.99 7.33
C ALA A 93 12.22 -4.24 7.09
N HIS A 94 12.88 -5.39 6.86
CA HIS A 94 12.24 -6.70 6.75
C HIS A 94 12.74 -7.59 7.88
N PHE A 95 11.83 -8.17 8.64
CA PHE A 95 12.16 -9.05 9.76
C PHE A 95 11.13 -10.18 9.90
N SER A 96 11.58 -11.34 10.35
CA SER A 96 10.69 -12.44 10.71
C SER A 96 10.07 -12.20 12.09
N GLU A 97 8.81 -12.54 12.29
CA GLU A 97 8.17 -12.52 13.62
C GLU A 97 8.87 -13.43 14.64
N ALA A 98 9.71 -14.35 14.19
CA ALA A 98 10.40 -15.31 15.02
C ALA A 98 11.92 -15.07 15.16
N PHE A 99 12.48 -13.95 14.64
CA PHE A 99 13.93 -13.78 14.64
C PHE A 99 14.53 -13.61 16.06
N TRP A 100 13.75 -13.15 17.01
CA TRP A 100 14.10 -13.02 18.43
C TRP A 100 13.78 -14.27 19.28
N GLY A 101 13.37 -15.36 18.66
CA GLY A 101 13.00 -16.60 19.33
C GLY A 101 11.50 -16.74 19.59
N SER A 102 11.05 -17.98 19.71
CA SER A 102 9.61 -18.30 19.79
C SER A 102 8.91 -17.76 21.04
N SER A 103 9.63 -17.66 22.17
CA SER A 103 9.05 -17.25 23.47
C SER A 103 9.09 -15.74 23.71
N PHE A 104 9.85 -14.99 22.92
CA PHE A 104 10.06 -13.56 23.16
C PHE A 104 8.78 -12.74 23.13
N LEU A 105 7.92 -12.98 22.16
CA LEU A 105 6.65 -12.27 22.00
C LEU A 105 5.60 -12.67 23.05
N ASP A 106 5.84 -13.73 23.83
CA ASP A 106 4.94 -14.20 24.87
C ASP A 106 5.25 -13.56 26.25
N LEU A 107 6.35 -12.82 26.34
CA LEU A 107 6.67 -12.04 27.53
C LEU A 107 5.60 -10.95 27.75
N PRO A 108 5.17 -10.72 29.00
CA PRO A 108 4.15 -9.72 29.33
C PRO A 108 4.49 -8.32 28.80
N GLU A 109 5.76 -7.92 28.84
CA GLU A 109 6.28 -6.64 28.37
C GLU A 109 6.11 -6.47 26.86
N ASN A 110 6.07 -7.56 26.10
CA ASN A 110 5.97 -7.55 24.65
C ASN A 110 4.53 -7.65 24.11
N LYS A 111 3.51 -7.61 24.99
CA LYS A 111 2.09 -7.68 24.64
C LYS A 111 1.71 -6.63 23.57
N THR A 112 2.25 -5.43 23.68
CA THR A 112 2.01 -4.34 22.72
C THR A 112 2.60 -4.67 21.34
N ILE A 113 3.83 -5.18 21.29
CA ILE A 113 4.49 -5.60 20.05
C ILE A 113 3.74 -6.76 19.40
N LYS A 114 3.38 -7.79 20.18
CA LYS A 114 2.60 -8.92 19.71
C LYS A 114 1.26 -8.47 19.11
N THR A 115 0.59 -7.53 19.75
CA THR A 115 -0.69 -6.98 19.28
C THR A 115 -0.54 -6.24 17.96
N VAL A 116 0.50 -5.42 17.80
CA VAL A 116 0.73 -4.67 16.55
C VAL A 116 1.10 -5.59 15.39
N LEU A 117 1.92 -6.61 15.63
CA LEU A 117 2.24 -7.62 14.62
C LEU A 117 0.99 -8.39 14.18
N GLY A 118 0.11 -8.74 15.11
CA GLY A 118 -1.20 -9.33 14.78
C GLY A 118 -2.07 -8.42 13.89
N LYS A 119 -2.08 -7.12 14.16
CA LYS A 119 -2.78 -6.13 13.33
C LYS A 119 -2.10 -5.93 11.96
N ALA A 120 -0.77 -6.04 11.89
CA ALA A 120 0.02 -5.89 10.67
C ALA A 120 -0.36 -6.90 9.58
N LYS A 121 -0.92 -8.07 9.95
CA LYS A 121 -1.49 -9.06 9.00
C LYS A 121 -2.60 -8.50 8.11
N ARG A 122 -3.09 -7.30 8.42
CA ARG A 122 -4.06 -6.54 7.60
C ARG A 122 -3.45 -5.29 6.99
N GLY A 123 -2.15 -5.07 7.14
CA GLY A 123 -1.49 -3.82 6.81
C GLY A 123 -1.94 -2.66 7.71
N ILE A 124 -1.01 -1.87 8.16
CA ILE A 124 -1.25 -0.72 9.03
C ILE A 124 -0.63 0.52 8.39
N GLN A 125 -1.44 1.56 8.16
CA GLN A 125 -0.94 2.91 7.93
C GLN A 125 -0.71 3.58 9.29
N VAL A 126 0.52 3.97 9.57
CA VAL A 126 0.87 4.71 10.79
C VAL A 126 0.62 6.20 10.58
N SER A 127 -0.05 6.85 11.52
CA SER A 127 -0.44 8.27 11.41
C SER A 127 -0.03 9.08 12.65
N GLY A 128 -0.20 10.39 12.58
CA GLY A 128 0.08 11.29 13.71
C GLY A 128 1.54 11.33 14.14
N HIS A 129 1.79 11.56 15.41
CA HIS A 129 3.15 11.68 15.98
C HIS A 129 3.96 10.38 15.84
N ALA A 130 3.31 9.22 15.98
CA ALA A 130 3.96 7.92 15.83
C ALA A 130 4.65 7.76 14.46
N LYS A 131 4.05 8.29 13.40
CA LYS A 131 4.63 8.29 12.05
C LYS A 131 5.99 8.99 12.00
N LEU A 132 6.09 10.16 12.61
CA LEU A 132 7.33 10.95 12.63
C LEU A 132 8.42 10.24 13.44
N LYS A 133 8.07 9.72 14.61
CA LYS A 133 9.02 9.00 15.47
C LYS A 133 9.52 7.72 14.82
N VAL A 134 8.65 6.95 14.18
CA VAL A 134 9.06 5.71 13.47
C VAL A 134 9.93 6.03 12.25
N ALA A 135 9.67 7.12 11.53
CA ALA A 135 10.52 7.56 10.43
C ALA A 135 11.94 7.92 10.91
N GLU A 136 12.05 8.60 12.06
CA GLU A 136 13.33 8.90 12.71
C GLU A 136 14.07 7.61 13.13
N LEU A 137 13.37 6.69 13.80
CA LEU A 137 13.94 5.42 14.23
C LEU A 137 14.45 4.57 13.06
N LEU A 138 13.76 4.57 11.91
CA LEU A 138 14.24 3.91 10.70
C LEU A 138 15.52 4.56 10.12
N GLU A 139 15.66 5.88 10.21
CA GLU A 139 16.93 6.56 9.85
C GLU A 139 18.08 6.17 10.78
N GLN A 140 17.83 6.08 12.07
CA GLN A 140 18.82 5.62 13.06
C GLN A 140 19.18 4.14 12.80
N LEU A 141 18.18 3.30 12.53
CA LEU A 141 18.33 1.88 12.28
C LEU A 141 19.23 1.56 11.07
N LEU A 142 19.21 2.42 10.04
CA LEU A 142 20.09 2.31 8.88
C LEU A 142 21.60 2.45 9.24
N ARG A 143 21.90 3.18 10.30
CA ARG A 143 23.26 3.50 10.73
C ARG A 143 23.73 2.66 11.92
N ALA A 144 22.81 1.97 12.57
CA ALA A 144 23.07 1.20 13.78
C ALA A 144 23.70 -0.17 13.44
N ASP A 145 24.50 -0.65 14.38
CA ASP A 145 25.09 -2.00 14.34
C ASP A 145 24.84 -2.75 15.67
N GLY A 146 25.11 -4.06 15.64
CA GLY A 146 25.00 -4.92 16.82
C GLY A 146 23.60 -4.89 17.45
N ILE A 147 23.58 -4.93 18.78
CA ILE A 147 22.33 -4.98 19.57
C ILE A 147 21.46 -3.73 19.39
N GLN A 148 22.07 -2.59 19.08
CA GLN A 148 21.33 -1.34 18.88
C GLN A 148 20.30 -1.44 17.76
N ARG A 149 20.55 -2.25 16.74
CA ARG A 149 19.59 -2.53 15.66
C ARG A 149 18.31 -3.17 16.19
N ILE A 150 18.44 -4.13 17.12
CA ILE A 150 17.30 -4.82 17.71
C ILE A 150 16.50 -3.85 18.60
N ILE A 151 17.20 -3.06 19.41
CA ILE A 151 16.59 -2.07 20.32
C ILE A 151 15.76 -1.06 19.51
N LEU A 152 16.32 -0.48 18.44
CA LEU A 152 15.62 0.50 17.60
C LEU A 152 14.41 -0.09 16.87
N LEU A 153 14.49 -1.34 16.40
CA LEU A 153 13.34 -2.01 15.79
C LEU A 153 12.23 -2.25 16.80
N MET A 154 12.58 -2.70 18.02
CA MET A 154 11.61 -2.90 19.10
C MET A 154 10.96 -1.57 19.52
N GLU A 155 11.75 -0.50 19.62
CA GLU A 155 11.23 0.84 19.92
C GLU A 155 10.25 1.29 18.83
N ALA A 156 10.58 1.12 17.55
CA ALA A 156 9.68 1.46 16.46
C ALA A 156 8.36 0.68 16.54
N LEU A 157 8.40 -0.62 16.80
CA LEU A 157 7.20 -1.44 16.96
C LEU A 157 6.39 -1.06 18.21
N SER A 158 7.07 -0.72 19.31
CA SER A 158 6.42 -0.23 20.53
C SER A 158 5.70 1.10 20.30
N VAL A 159 6.35 2.06 19.62
CA VAL A 159 5.75 3.36 19.24
C VAL A 159 4.51 3.15 18.38
N ILE A 160 4.57 2.24 17.41
CA ILE A 160 3.39 1.89 16.59
C ILE A 160 2.30 1.30 17.48
N GLY A 161 2.66 0.35 18.36
CA GLY A 161 1.70 -0.36 19.21
C GLY A 161 0.98 0.53 20.22
N CYS A 162 1.65 1.55 20.73
CA CYS A 162 1.08 2.55 21.65
C CYS A 162 0.24 3.62 20.93
N SER A 163 0.29 3.69 19.60
CA SER A 163 -0.45 4.70 18.85
C SER A 163 -1.94 4.39 18.78
N THR A 164 -2.76 5.41 19.03
CA THR A 164 -4.22 5.37 18.81
C THR A 164 -4.63 5.70 17.37
N GLN A 165 -3.70 6.19 16.56
CA GLN A 165 -3.96 6.65 15.19
C GLN A 165 -3.43 5.66 14.15
N LEU A 166 -3.83 4.40 14.27
CA LEU A 166 -3.51 3.34 13.31
C LEU A 166 -4.70 3.08 12.39
N ILE A 167 -4.45 3.02 11.10
CA ILE A 167 -5.48 2.74 10.11
C ILE A 167 -5.22 1.35 9.52
N SER A 168 -6.11 0.39 9.77
CA SER A 168 -6.08 -0.89 9.07
C SER A 168 -6.36 -0.69 7.58
N LEU A 169 -5.56 -1.31 6.74
CA LEU A 169 -5.64 -1.17 5.29
C LEU A 169 -6.52 -2.25 4.68
N SER A 170 -6.22 -3.52 4.90
CA SER A 170 -6.98 -4.64 4.35
C SER A 170 -8.23 -4.97 5.17
N SER A 171 -9.28 -5.48 4.51
CA SER A 171 -10.51 -5.88 5.19
C SER A 171 -10.33 -7.14 6.05
N ILE A 172 -11.25 -7.35 7.00
CA ILE A 172 -11.27 -8.59 7.79
C ILE A 172 -11.56 -9.77 6.85
N GLY A 173 -10.79 -10.85 6.99
CA GLY A 173 -10.97 -12.08 6.22
C GLY A 173 -10.29 -12.11 4.86
N PHE A 174 -9.43 -11.13 4.55
CA PHE A 174 -8.51 -11.30 3.43
C PHE A 174 -7.56 -12.47 3.73
N GLN A 175 -7.57 -13.47 2.86
CA GLN A 175 -6.62 -14.57 2.89
C GLN A 175 -5.80 -14.54 1.60
N PRO A 176 -4.46 -14.68 1.66
CA PRO A 176 -3.64 -14.80 0.46
C PRO A 176 -4.14 -15.96 -0.37
N ALA A 177 -4.36 -15.75 -1.66
CA ALA A 177 -4.74 -16.82 -2.58
C ALA A 177 -3.60 -17.82 -2.71
N LYS A 178 -3.93 -19.11 -2.81
CA LYS A 178 -2.94 -20.14 -3.16
C LYS A 178 -2.24 -19.78 -4.48
N VAL A 179 -0.95 -20.05 -4.55
CA VAL A 179 0.02 -19.59 -5.57
C VAL A 179 -0.45 -19.69 -7.05
N VAL A 180 -1.28 -20.66 -7.41
CA VAL A 180 -1.73 -20.89 -8.80
C VAL A 180 -2.74 -19.84 -9.32
N GLU A 181 -3.45 -19.14 -8.43
CA GLU A 181 -4.52 -18.20 -8.82
C GLU A 181 -4.08 -16.73 -8.85
N SER A 182 -2.85 -16.47 -8.48
CA SER A 182 -2.34 -15.10 -8.35
C SER A 182 -2.07 -14.42 -9.70
N ASP A 183 -1.73 -15.16 -10.76
CA ASP A 183 -1.48 -14.57 -12.09
C ASP A 183 -2.72 -13.88 -12.66
N ARG A 184 -3.85 -14.53 -12.50
CA ARG A 184 -5.13 -14.04 -13.02
C ARG A 184 -5.55 -12.73 -12.34
N ILE A 185 -5.44 -12.65 -11.02
CA ILE A 185 -5.82 -11.42 -10.30
C ILE A 185 -4.87 -10.26 -10.61
N ASN A 186 -3.59 -10.56 -10.84
CA ASN A 186 -2.60 -9.55 -11.21
C ASN A 186 -2.84 -9.00 -12.61
N SER A 187 -3.13 -9.87 -13.59
CA SER A 187 -3.50 -9.44 -14.93
C SER A 187 -4.73 -8.51 -14.90
N ILE A 188 -5.72 -8.84 -14.06
CA ILE A 188 -6.88 -7.99 -13.84
C ILE A 188 -6.47 -6.62 -13.26
N TYR A 189 -5.59 -6.59 -12.26
CA TYR A 189 -5.12 -5.35 -11.67
C TYR A 189 -4.33 -4.50 -12.65
N GLU A 190 -3.32 -5.08 -13.31
CA GLU A 190 -2.50 -4.37 -14.31
C GLU A 190 -3.34 -3.78 -15.43
N TYR A 191 -4.26 -4.60 -15.98
CA TYR A 191 -5.15 -4.16 -17.04
C TYR A 191 -6.05 -3.01 -16.57
N SER A 192 -6.65 -3.16 -15.40
CA SER A 192 -7.54 -2.14 -14.83
C SER A 192 -6.82 -0.82 -14.56
N ILE A 193 -5.60 -0.89 -14.02
CA ILE A 193 -4.77 0.30 -13.73
C ILE A 193 -4.39 1.03 -15.03
N LYS A 194 -4.11 0.31 -16.11
CA LYS A 194 -3.80 0.93 -17.42
C LYS A 194 -5.03 1.55 -18.08
N ASN A 195 -6.22 1.02 -17.80
CA ASN A 195 -7.42 1.33 -18.57
C ASN A 195 -8.56 1.98 -17.76
N PHE A 196 -8.41 2.25 -16.43
CA PHE A 196 -9.52 2.74 -15.57
C PHE A 196 -10.14 4.05 -16.02
N LYS A 197 -9.41 4.87 -16.80
CA LYS A 197 -9.90 6.15 -17.33
C LYS A 197 -11.01 5.96 -18.37
N ARG A 198 -11.07 4.83 -19.04
CA ARG A 198 -12.14 4.49 -19.98
C ARG A 198 -13.13 3.49 -19.40
N LYS A 199 -14.20 3.24 -20.14
CA LYS A 199 -15.11 2.14 -19.81
C LYS A 199 -14.40 0.81 -20.09
N ILE A 200 -14.39 -0.07 -19.10
CA ILE A 200 -13.94 -1.46 -19.26
C ILE A 200 -15.19 -2.34 -19.24
N HIS A 201 -15.40 -3.12 -20.30
CA HIS A 201 -16.51 -4.04 -20.40
C HIS A 201 -16.24 -5.34 -19.64
N LEU A 202 -17.30 -6.01 -19.19
CA LEU A 202 -17.17 -7.24 -18.42
C LEU A 202 -16.52 -8.37 -19.24
N GLU A 203 -16.87 -8.45 -20.50
CA GLU A 203 -16.30 -9.42 -21.46
C GLU A 203 -14.79 -9.23 -21.60
N GLU A 204 -14.36 -7.99 -21.77
CA GLU A 204 -12.97 -7.60 -21.94
C GLU A 204 -12.11 -8.00 -20.72
N ILE A 205 -12.55 -7.69 -19.51
CA ILE A 205 -11.78 -8.02 -18.32
C ILE A 205 -11.86 -9.51 -17.94
N ALA A 206 -12.92 -10.19 -18.34
CA ALA A 206 -13.04 -11.63 -18.19
C ALA A 206 -12.08 -12.38 -19.13
N GLU A 207 -11.88 -11.87 -20.35
CA GLU A 207 -10.88 -12.37 -21.30
C GLU A 207 -9.46 -12.21 -20.74
N VAL A 208 -9.12 -11.02 -20.22
CA VAL A 208 -7.82 -10.77 -19.54
C VAL A 208 -7.59 -11.75 -18.40
N ALA A 209 -8.65 -12.12 -17.69
CA ALA A 209 -8.61 -13.10 -16.61
C ALA A 209 -8.63 -14.55 -17.09
N ASN A 210 -8.82 -14.80 -18.40
CA ASN A 210 -9.00 -16.12 -19.00
C ASN A 210 -10.11 -16.94 -18.29
N ILE A 211 -11.28 -16.32 -18.09
CA ILE A 211 -12.50 -16.95 -17.56
C ILE A 211 -13.74 -16.35 -18.21
N SER A 212 -14.89 -17.06 -18.10
CA SER A 212 -16.15 -16.54 -18.61
C SER A 212 -16.63 -15.30 -17.83
N PRO A 213 -17.37 -14.37 -18.47
CA PRO A 213 -17.95 -13.20 -17.80
C PRO A 213 -18.78 -13.54 -16.58
N ASN A 214 -19.58 -14.61 -16.62
CA ASN A 214 -20.38 -15.07 -15.50
C ASN A 214 -19.55 -15.54 -14.30
N SER A 215 -18.37 -16.11 -14.55
CA SER A 215 -17.46 -16.56 -13.51
C SER A 215 -16.61 -15.41 -12.96
N PHE A 216 -16.34 -14.39 -13.77
CA PHE A 216 -15.46 -13.28 -13.39
C PHE A 216 -15.92 -12.54 -12.15
N CYS A 217 -17.18 -12.12 -12.07
CA CYS A 217 -17.71 -11.36 -10.93
C CYS A 217 -17.58 -12.14 -9.63
N ARG A 218 -17.88 -13.43 -9.67
CA ARG A 218 -17.77 -14.33 -8.51
C ARG A 218 -16.31 -14.53 -8.13
N TYR A 219 -15.44 -14.80 -9.10
CA TYR A 219 -14.01 -14.94 -8.92
C TYR A 219 -13.41 -13.67 -8.28
N PHE A 220 -13.61 -12.50 -8.90
CA PHE A 220 -13.05 -11.25 -8.42
C PHE A 220 -13.51 -10.93 -7.00
N LYS A 221 -14.82 -11.08 -6.72
CA LYS A 221 -15.39 -10.85 -5.38
C LYS A 221 -14.85 -11.83 -4.33
N SER A 222 -14.64 -13.10 -4.68
CA SER A 222 -14.08 -14.09 -3.75
C SER A 222 -12.64 -13.79 -3.38
N ARG A 223 -11.85 -13.19 -4.29
CA ARG A 223 -10.43 -12.87 -4.09
C ARG A 223 -10.19 -11.52 -3.43
N THR A 224 -11.01 -10.52 -3.76
CA THR A 224 -10.80 -9.14 -3.33
C THR A 224 -11.82 -8.67 -2.28
N ARG A 225 -12.84 -9.48 -2.00
CA ARG A 225 -14.00 -9.14 -1.15
C ARG A 225 -14.80 -7.94 -1.65
N LYS A 226 -14.48 -7.44 -2.84
CA LYS A 226 -15.14 -6.30 -3.50
C LYS A 226 -15.68 -6.70 -4.85
N THR A 227 -16.71 -6.00 -5.33
CA THR A 227 -17.09 -6.10 -6.73
C THR A 227 -16.05 -5.40 -7.61
N TYR A 228 -15.91 -5.84 -8.85
CA TYR A 228 -15.01 -5.20 -9.82
C TYR A 228 -15.37 -3.73 -10.07
N SER A 229 -16.66 -3.41 -10.11
CA SER A 229 -17.13 -2.02 -10.23
C SER A 229 -16.65 -1.16 -9.05
N ARG A 230 -16.71 -1.68 -7.83
CA ARG A 230 -16.23 -0.98 -6.64
C ARG A 230 -14.72 -0.74 -6.71
N PHE A 231 -13.96 -1.72 -7.14
CA PHE A 231 -12.53 -1.62 -7.36
C PHE A 231 -12.16 -0.53 -8.38
N LEU A 232 -12.85 -0.49 -9.54
CA LEU A 232 -12.64 0.57 -10.54
C LEU A 232 -12.98 1.96 -10.01
N ILE A 233 -14.04 2.08 -9.21
CA ILE A 233 -14.43 3.34 -8.58
C ILE A 233 -13.34 3.81 -7.60
N GLU A 234 -12.76 2.91 -6.82
CA GLU A 234 -11.65 3.25 -5.91
C GLU A 234 -10.40 3.70 -6.65
N LEU A 235 -10.04 3.06 -7.76
CA LEU A 235 -8.95 3.51 -8.64
C LEU A 235 -9.19 4.93 -9.18
N ARG A 236 -10.40 5.19 -9.68
CA ARG A 236 -10.80 6.49 -10.22
C ARG A 236 -10.78 7.58 -9.17
N VAL A 237 -11.30 7.31 -7.98
CA VAL A 237 -11.26 8.26 -6.86
C VAL A 237 -9.83 8.52 -6.40
N GLY A 238 -8.99 7.49 -6.30
CA GLY A 238 -7.57 7.64 -5.97
C GLY A 238 -6.84 8.55 -6.96
N HIS A 239 -7.11 8.39 -8.27
CA HIS A 239 -6.57 9.28 -9.29
C HIS A 239 -7.11 10.72 -9.18
N ALA A 240 -8.42 10.87 -8.90
CA ALA A 240 -9.03 12.19 -8.68
C ALA A 240 -8.42 12.90 -7.46
N CYS A 241 -8.12 12.20 -6.38
CA CYS A 241 -7.44 12.78 -5.22
C CYS A 241 -6.07 13.37 -5.60
N LYS A 242 -5.31 12.67 -6.44
CA LYS A 242 -4.04 13.18 -6.97
C LYS A 242 -4.24 14.48 -7.76
N LEU A 243 -5.13 14.47 -8.75
CA LEU A 243 -5.40 15.65 -9.60
C LEU A 243 -5.92 16.86 -8.80
N LEU A 244 -6.65 16.62 -7.71
CA LEU A 244 -7.12 17.69 -6.81
C LEU A 244 -5.98 18.35 -6.03
N ILE A 245 -5.00 17.57 -5.58
CA ILE A 245 -3.83 18.08 -4.85
C ILE A 245 -2.92 18.87 -5.81
N GLU A 246 -2.73 18.38 -7.02
CA GLU A 246 -1.94 19.05 -8.07
C GLU A 246 -2.57 20.37 -8.56
N ASN A 247 -3.84 20.59 -8.25
CA ASN A 247 -4.62 21.81 -8.58
C ASN A 247 -4.54 22.24 -10.06
N THR A 248 -4.38 21.27 -10.95
CA THR A 248 -4.08 21.51 -12.38
C THR A 248 -5.34 21.67 -13.24
N HIS A 249 -6.54 21.33 -12.72
CA HIS A 249 -7.73 21.21 -13.56
C HIS A 249 -8.99 21.75 -12.89
N CYS A 250 -9.93 22.29 -13.70
CA CYS A 250 -11.27 22.56 -13.23
C CYS A 250 -12.01 21.25 -12.89
N PHE A 251 -12.94 21.28 -11.94
CA PHE A 251 -13.66 20.09 -11.44
C PHE A 251 -14.34 19.25 -12.53
N LYS A 252 -14.84 19.90 -13.58
CA LYS A 252 -15.47 19.20 -14.70
C LYS A 252 -14.46 18.35 -15.46
N ARG A 253 -13.31 18.90 -15.80
CA ARG A 253 -12.23 18.20 -16.49
C ARG A 253 -11.66 17.07 -15.64
N LEU A 254 -11.44 17.33 -14.36
CA LEU A 254 -10.96 16.36 -13.39
C LEU A 254 -11.89 15.13 -13.29
N CYS A 255 -13.21 15.34 -13.32
CA CYS A 255 -14.19 14.24 -13.33
C CYS A 255 -13.94 13.29 -14.51
N TYR A 256 -13.81 13.80 -15.72
CA TYR A 256 -13.62 12.98 -16.92
C TYR A 256 -12.22 12.35 -16.98
N GLU A 257 -11.18 13.09 -16.62
CA GLU A 257 -9.81 12.56 -16.58
C GLU A 257 -9.62 11.48 -15.53
N SER A 258 -10.47 11.49 -14.50
CA SER A 258 -10.52 10.40 -13.52
C SER A 258 -11.36 9.20 -13.97
N GLY A 259 -11.88 9.21 -15.19
CA GLY A 259 -12.64 8.10 -15.78
C GLY A 259 -14.12 8.04 -15.36
N PHE A 260 -14.68 9.11 -14.80
CA PHE A 260 -16.11 9.21 -14.53
C PHE A 260 -16.85 9.82 -15.72
N ASN A 261 -18.00 9.26 -16.06
CA ASN A 261 -18.82 9.73 -17.20
C ASN A 261 -19.77 10.88 -16.84
N ASN A 262 -20.00 11.14 -15.55
CA ASN A 262 -20.86 12.22 -15.09
C ASN A 262 -20.45 12.70 -13.70
N PHE A 263 -20.73 13.98 -13.46
CA PHE A 263 -20.33 14.69 -12.25
C PHE A 263 -21.07 14.23 -10.99
N THR A 264 -22.33 13.82 -11.12
CA THR A 264 -23.13 13.31 -9.99
C THR A 264 -22.55 12.02 -9.43
N SER A 265 -22.19 11.06 -10.29
CA SER A 265 -21.54 9.82 -9.89
C SER A 265 -20.16 10.09 -9.28
N PHE A 266 -19.38 11.00 -9.89
CA PHE A 266 -18.09 11.42 -9.36
C PHE A 266 -18.22 11.94 -7.92
N HIS A 267 -19.09 12.92 -7.67
CA HIS A 267 -19.31 13.51 -6.34
C HIS A 267 -19.76 12.47 -5.31
N LYS A 268 -20.74 11.65 -5.69
CA LYS A 268 -21.27 10.58 -4.84
C LYS A 268 -20.17 9.61 -4.39
N TYR A 269 -19.42 9.08 -5.35
CA TYR A 269 -18.41 8.07 -5.05
C TYR A 269 -17.17 8.65 -4.39
N PHE A 270 -16.79 9.87 -4.76
CA PHE A 270 -15.69 10.56 -4.11
C PHE A 270 -15.98 10.76 -2.62
N LYS A 271 -17.16 11.31 -2.28
CA LYS A 271 -17.58 11.50 -0.88
C LYS A 271 -17.69 10.17 -0.13
N MET A 272 -18.22 9.14 -0.78
CA MET A 272 -18.36 7.81 -0.18
C MET A 272 -17.02 7.17 0.18
N ILE A 273 -15.96 7.41 -0.61
CA ILE A 273 -14.65 6.78 -0.41
C ILE A 273 -13.76 7.63 0.48
N THR A 274 -13.75 8.96 0.31
CA THR A 274 -12.86 9.87 1.04
C THR A 274 -13.49 10.45 2.31
N GLY A 275 -14.81 10.32 2.49
CA GLY A 275 -15.58 10.97 3.55
C GLY A 275 -15.85 12.46 3.31
N LYS A 276 -15.26 13.08 2.28
CA LYS A 276 -15.30 14.52 2.00
C LYS A 276 -15.77 14.80 0.58
N SER A 277 -16.32 16.01 0.35
CA SER A 277 -16.57 16.45 -1.03
C SER A 277 -15.23 16.74 -1.73
N PRO A 278 -15.16 16.70 -3.07
CA PRO A 278 -13.94 17.05 -3.81
C PRO A 278 -13.39 18.43 -3.45
N LEU A 279 -14.26 19.43 -3.29
CA LEU A 279 -13.88 20.77 -2.91
C LEU A 279 -13.31 20.85 -1.48
N ALA A 280 -13.95 20.17 -0.52
CA ALA A 280 -13.46 20.12 0.85
C ALA A 280 -12.11 19.40 0.96
N TYR A 281 -11.96 18.32 0.17
CA TYR A 281 -10.71 17.58 0.08
C TYR A 281 -9.57 18.47 -0.48
N GLN A 282 -9.82 19.19 -1.57
CA GLN A 282 -8.86 20.09 -2.17
C GLN A 282 -8.41 21.18 -1.20
N LYS A 283 -9.37 21.88 -0.55
CA LYS A 283 -9.07 22.95 0.41
C LYS A 283 -8.16 22.52 1.55
N GLU A 284 -8.35 21.32 2.08
CA GLU A 284 -7.54 20.78 3.17
C GLU A 284 -6.05 20.60 2.79
N PHE A 285 -5.78 20.28 1.53
CA PHE A 285 -4.41 20.08 1.04
C PHE A 285 -3.79 21.33 0.41
N THR A 286 -4.59 22.33 -0.01
CA THR A 286 -4.09 23.59 -0.58
C THR A 286 -3.97 24.69 0.47
N SER A 287 -4.64 24.59 1.63
CA SER A 287 -4.57 25.57 2.72
C SER A 287 -3.42 25.31 3.71
N GLY A 288 -2.54 24.39 3.42
CA GLY A 288 -1.38 23.99 4.26
C GLY A 288 -0.03 24.45 3.72
N ASN A 289 -0.02 25.41 2.78
CA ASN A 289 1.19 26.10 2.32
C ASN A 289 1.15 27.57 2.74
#